data_8ff960f4f3de11c7dd31a1fce871accb
#
_entry.id   8ff960f4f3de11c7dd31a1fce871accb
#
_cell.length_a   1.000
_cell.length_b   1.000
_cell.length_c   1.000
_cell.angle_alpha   90.00
_cell.angle_beta   90.00
_cell.angle_gamma   90.00
#
_symmetry.space_group_name_H-M   'P 1'
#
loop_
_entity.id
_entity.type
_entity.pdbx_description
1 polymer ?
#
loop_
_entity_poly.entity_id
_entity_poly.type
_entity_poly.pdbx_seq_one_letter_code
_entity_poly.pdbx_strand_id
1 'polypeptide(L)'
;AEGPVRPYDFAAGEHIVRGRLVTLDLINERFARGLRTNLERLVHRPVEVADQGAQHQRFADAIGAVKVPSALYVVNYKPLACQGLLVLDAALVGALTDAFFGGTGRDVRHAAGAELTPGEWRLATKCFELCVAELRTAWSSVVPLEVELVRLESNPQFAAIVPASAPMLVRRFRISLEATGELTLLLPLAGLDAVR
;
A
#
# COMPACT_ATOMS: atom_id res chain seq x y z
N ALA A 1 18.38 -39.78 24.98
CA ALA A 1 18.11 -38.77 25.98
C ALA A 1 17.28 -37.67 25.35
N GLU A 2 15.95 -37.72 25.57
CA GLU A 2 15.01 -36.69 25.14
C GLU A 2 15.19 -35.47 26.05
N GLY A 3 15.46 -34.30 25.44
CA GLY A 3 15.54 -33.06 26.18
C GLY A 3 14.14 -32.59 26.62
N PRO A 4 14.02 -31.81 27.70
CA PRO A 4 12.73 -31.39 28.22
C PRO A 4 11.97 -30.54 27.16
N VAL A 5 10.76 -31.02 26.83
CA VAL A 5 9.80 -30.28 26.01
C VAL A 5 9.40 -29.02 26.80
N ARG A 6 9.82 -27.86 26.32
CA ARG A 6 9.36 -26.58 26.89
C ARG A 6 7.91 -26.35 26.40
N PRO A 7 6.98 -26.12 27.35
CA PRO A 7 5.63 -25.75 26.94
C PRO A 7 5.66 -24.44 26.12
N TYR A 8 5.05 -24.47 24.94
CA TYR A 8 4.89 -23.29 24.09
C TYR A 8 3.80 -22.40 24.70
N ASP A 9 4.18 -21.22 25.18
CA ASP A 9 3.24 -20.26 25.74
C ASP A 9 2.53 -19.49 24.65
N PHE A 10 1.33 -19.96 24.31
CA PHE A 10 0.45 -19.31 23.31
C PHE A 10 0.05 -17.88 23.72
N ALA A 11 -0.04 -17.59 25.02
CA ALA A 11 -0.44 -16.27 25.52
C ALA A 11 0.67 -15.22 25.28
N ALA A 12 1.94 -15.60 25.41
CA ALA A 12 3.07 -14.72 25.09
C ALA A 12 3.11 -14.37 23.59
N GLY A 13 2.77 -15.34 22.71
CA GLY A 13 2.66 -15.11 21.27
C GLY A 13 1.54 -14.13 20.92
N GLU A 14 0.37 -14.24 21.53
CA GLU A 14 -0.75 -13.31 21.30
C GLU A 14 -0.46 -11.88 21.75
N HIS A 15 0.22 -11.66 22.86
CA HIS A 15 0.59 -10.34 23.34
C HIS A 15 1.60 -9.64 22.41
N ILE A 16 2.58 -10.39 21.89
CA ILE A 16 3.57 -9.87 20.93
C ILE A 16 2.89 -9.49 19.62
N VAL A 17 1.98 -10.33 19.12
CA VAL A 17 1.22 -10.07 17.89
C VAL A 17 0.31 -8.83 18.05
N ARG A 18 -0.41 -8.72 19.17
CA ARG A 18 -1.26 -7.56 19.46
C ARG A 18 -0.46 -6.26 19.57
N GLY A 19 0.67 -6.27 20.26
CA GLY A 19 1.55 -5.09 20.37
C GLY A 19 2.06 -4.60 19.01
N ARG A 20 2.43 -5.53 18.13
CA ARG A 20 2.86 -5.22 16.76
C ARG A 20 1.73 -4.64 15.91
N LEU A 21 0.52 -5.18 16.01
CA LEU A 21 -0.65 -4.67 15.28
C LEU A 21 -0.98 -3.23 15.71
N VAL A 22 -0.96 -2.93 16.99
CA VAL A 22 -1.22 -1.57 17.51
C VAL A 22 -0.16 -0.58 16.99
N THR A 23 1.11 -0.97 16.96
CA THR A 23 2.19 -0.13 16.42
C THR A 23 1.99 0.11 14.92
N LEU A 24 1.63 -0.92 14.16
CA LEU A 24 1.34 -0.79 12.73
C LEU A 24 0.11 0.10 12.50
N ASP A 25 -0.91 0.04 13.34
CA ASP A 25 -2.08 0.90 13.22
C ASP A 25 -1.71 2.37 13.42
N LEU A 26 -0.90 2.70 14.42
CA LEU A 26 -0.40 4.06 14.64
C LEU A 26 0.46 4.58 13.47
N ILE A 27 1.32 3.73 12.91
CA ILE A 27 2.12 4.06 11.72
C ILE A 27 1.19 4.39 10.55
N ASN A 28 0.16 3.57 10.33
CA ASN A 28 -0.74 3.75 9.20
C ASN A 28 -1.70 4.93 9.37
N GLU A 29 -2.10 5.27 10.59
CA GLU A 29 -2.80 6.52 10.87
C GLU A 29 -1.95 7.74 10.51
N ARG A 30 -0.66 7.74 10.86
CA ARG A 30 0.28 8.81 10.49
C ARG A 30 0.44 8.88 8.97
N PHE A 31 0.62 7.73 8.33
CA PHE A 31 0.72 7.63 6.88
C PHE A 31 -0.52 8.20 6.19
N ALA A 32 -1.73 7.79 6.61
CA ALA A 32 -2.98 8.28 6.03
C ALA A 32 -3.13 9.80 6.16
N ARG A 33 -2.76 10.36 7.32
CA ARG A 33 -2.82 11.79 7.59
C ARG A 33 -1.84 12.58 6.73
N GLY A 34 -0.59 12.12 6.62
CA GLY A 34 0.42 12.76 5.78
C GLY A 34 0.07 12.66 4.30
N LEU A 35 -0.37 11.48 3.86
CA LEU A 35 -0.80 11.27 2.48
C LEU A 35 -1.96 12.18 2.10
N ARG A 36 -2.97 12.31 2.95
CA ARG A 36 -4.09 13.24 2.76
C ARG A 36 -3.58 14.66 2.50
N THR A 37 -2.73 15.19 3.37
CA THR A 37 -2.20 16.55 3.25
C THR A 37 -1.43 16.75 1.94
N ASN A 38 -0.65 15.77 1.53
CA ASN A 38 0.13 15.86 0.29
C ASN A 38 -0.73 15.71 -0.97
N LEU A 39 -1.76 14.86 -0.95
CA LEU A 39 -2.71 14.78 -2.05
C LEU A 39 -3.52 16.07 -2.19
N GLU A 40 -4.01 16.65 -1.09
CA GLU A 40 -4.69 17.96 -1.12
C GLU A 40 -3.83 19.07 -1.75
N ARG A 41 -2.53 19.08 -1.44
CA ARG A 41 -1.58 20.01 -2.07
C ARG A 41 -1.36 19.73 -3.54
N LEU A 42 -1.33 18.45 -3.93
CA LEU A 42 -1.12 18.05 -5.31
C LEU A 42 -2.29 18.43 -6.22
N VAL A 43 -3.52 18.19 -5.75
CA VAL A 43 -4.73 18.39 -6.58
C VAL A 43 -5.47 19.69 -6.28
N HIS A 44 -5.04 20.47 -5.28
CA HIS A 44 -5.68 21.70 -4.81
C HIS A 44 -7.18 21.52 -4.49
N ARG A 45 -7.55 20.38 -3.96
CA ARG A 45 -8.91 19.99 -3.58
C ARG A 45 -8.90 19.27 -2.23
N PRO A 46 -9.99 19.32 -1.45
CA PRO A 46 -10.15 18.45 -0.29
C PRO A 46 -10.07 16.99 -0.67
N VAL A 47 -9.32 16.20 0.09
CA VAL A 47 -9.16 14.77 -0.08
C VAL A 47 -9.41 14.09 1.26
N GLU A 48 -10.20 13.03 1.26
CA GLU A 48 -10.34 12.16 2.44
C GLU A 48 -9.52 10.89 2.23
N VAL A 49 -8.78 10.48 3.26
CA VAL A 49 -8.03 9.23 3.29
C VAL A 49 -8.46 8.44 4.51
N ALA A 50 -9.16 7.33 4.27
CA ALA A 50 -9.68 6.45 5.31
C ALA A 50 -8.98 5.10 5.27
N ASP A 51 -8.30 4.75 6.37
CA ASP A 51 -7.70 3.44 6.55
C ASP A 51 -8.80 2.37 6.72
N GLN A 52 -8.76 1.31 5.92
CA GLN A 52 -9.70 0.20 5.95
C GLN A 52 -9.20 -0.98 6.79
N GLY A 53 -8.07 -0.80 7.47
CA GLY A 53 -7.43 -1.84 8.25
C GLY A 53 -6.55 -2.80 7.43
N ALA A 54 -5.94 -3.73 8.15
CA ALA A 54 -5.06 -4.72 7.58
C ALA A 54 -5.75 -6.09 7.49
N GLN A 55 -5.44 -6.82 6.43
CA GLN A 55 -5.91 -8.19 6.20
C GLN A 55 -4.71 -9.09 5.89
N HIS A 56 -4.76 -10.33 6.38
CA HIS A 56 -3.79 -11.35 6.02
C HIS A 56 -4.36 -12.16 4.85
N GLN A 57 -3.62 -12.21 3.75
CA GLN A 57 -4.03 -12.92 2.54
C GLN A 57 -2.81 -13.61 1.91
N ARG A 58 -3.02 -14.64 1.08
CA ARG A 58 -1.96 -15.15 0.22
C ARG A 58 -1.69 -14.14 -0.91
N PHE A 59 -0.45 -14.12 -1.39
CA PHE A 59 -0.09 -13.23 -2.49
C PHE A 59 -0.99 -13.42 -3.72
N ALA A 60 -1.26 -14.69 -4.11
CA ALA A 60 -2.13 -14.99 -5.23
C ALA A 60 -3.54 -14.39 -5.09
N ASP A 61 -4.12 -14.47 -3.88
CA ASP A 61 -5.45 -13.95 -3.62
C ASP A 61 -5.44 -12.41 -3.65
N ALA A 62 -4.43 -11.79 -3.05
CA ALA A 62 -4.29 -10.34 -3.01
C ALA A 62 -4.06 -9.74 -4.40
N ILE A 63 -3.17 -10.33 -5.21
CA ILE A 63 -2.88 -9.84 -6.56
C ILE A 63 -4.02 -10.15 -7.54
N GLY A 64 -4.70 -11.28 -7.35
CA GLY A 64 -5.87 -11.65 -8.15
C GLY A 64 -7.08 -10.74 -7.94
N ALA A 65 -7.16 -10.04 -6.81
CA ALA A 65 -8.20 -9.06 -6.53
C ALA A 65 -7.95 -7.70 -7.20
N VAL A 66 -6.74 -7.44 -7.70
CA VAL A 66 -6.39 -6.18 -8.37
C VAL A 66 -7.06 -6.12 -9.73
N LYS A 67 -7.90 -5.11 -9.92
CA LYS A 67 -8.61 -4.89 -11.19
C LYS A 67 -7.68 -4.26 -12.22
N VAL A 68 -7.94 -4.53 -13.50
CA VAL A 68 -7.23 -3.92 -14.63
C VAL A 68 -8.19 -2.90 -15.30
N PRO A 69 -7.73 -1.68 -15.61
CA PRO A 69 -6.39 -1.14 -15.37
C PRO A 69 -6.15 -0.76 -13.91
N SER A 70 -4.90 -0.83 -13.48
CA SER A 70 -4.41 -0.27 -12.21
C SER A 70 -2.95 0.13 -12.39
N ALA A 71 -2.49 1.10 -11.62
CA ALA A 71 -1.08 1.40 -11.53
C ALA A 71 -0.47 0.64 -10.36
N LEU A 72 0.55 -0.17 -10.64
CA LEU A 72 1.28 -0.92 -9.61
C LEU A 72 2.73 -0.43 -9.57
N TYR A 73 3.27 -0.28 -8.38
CA TYR A 73 4.68 -0.02 -8.17
C TYR A 73 5.30 -1.07 -7.27
N VAL A 74 6.33 -1.73 -7.78
CA VAL A 74 7.18 -2.61 -6.97
C VAL A 74 8.15 -1.75 -6.19
N VAL A 75 8.24 -1.97 -4.90
CA VAL A 75 9.12 -1.25 -3.98
C VAL A 75 10.02 -2.20 -3.21
N ASN A 76 11.24 -1.75 -2.90
CA ASN A 76 12.12 -2.41 -1.95
C ASN A 76 12.04 -1.70 -0.61
N TYR A 77 11.91 -2.47 0.47
CA TYR A 77 11.94 -1.98 1.84
C TYR A 77 13.27 -2.36 2.52
N LYS A 78 14.01 -1.37 3.00
CA LYS A 78 15.22 -1.55 3.82
C LYS A 78 14.98 -0.95 5.21
N PRO A 79 15.40 -1.60 6.30
CA PRO A 79 16.15 -2.86 6.40
C PRO A 79 15.30 -4.13 6.35
N LEU A 80 13.99 -4.07 6.02
CA LEU A 80 13.09 -5.24 6.01
C LEU A 80 13.52 -6.33 5.02
N ALA A 81 14.46 -6.02 4.11
CA ALA A 81 15.01 -6.90 3.08
C ALA A 81 13.93 -7.64 2.26
N CYS A 82 12.83 -6.96 1.95
CA CYS A 82 11.74 -7.52 1.16
C CYS A 82 11.24 -6.53 0.11
N GLN A 83 10.56 -7.07 -0.90
CA GLN A 83 9.79 -6.29 -1.85
C GLN A 83 8.34 -6.21 -1.42
N GLY A 84 7.68 -5.12 -1.74
CA GLY A 84 6.25 -4.93 -1.60
C GLY A 84 5.64 -4.30 -2.84
N LEU A 85 4.33 -4.12 -2.81
CA LEU A 85 3.58 -3.46 -3.87
C LEU A 85 2.78 -2.28 -3.32
N LEU A 86 2.78 -1.20 -4.08
CA LEU A 86 1.82 -0.11 -3.97
C LEU A 86 0.89 -0.20 -5.18
N VAL A 87 -0.41 -0.18 -4.97
CA VAL A 87 -1.40 -0.30 -6.04
C VAL A 87 -2.39 0.86 -5.95
N LEU A 88 -2.54 1.61 -7.05
CA LEU A 88 -3.60 2.61 -7.22
C LEU A 88 -4.61 2.04 -8.23
N ASP A 89 -5.87 1.95 -7.83
CA ASP A 89 -6.91 1.53 -8.77
C ASP A 89 -7.21 2.60 -9.82
N ALA A 90 -7.84 2.22 -10.93
CA ALA A 90 -8.16 3.12 -12.02
C ALA A 90 -9.07 4.28 -11.60
N ALA A 91 -9.99 4.04 -10.66
CA ALA A 91 -10.90 5.07 -10.17
C ALA A 91 -10.13 6.17 -9.45
N LEU A 92 -9.16 5.80 -8.58
CA LEU A 92 -8.31 6.77 -7.91
C LEU A 92 -7.42 7.54 -8.88
N VAL A 93 -6.76 6.82 -9.80
CA VAL A 93 -5.90 7.45 -10.80
C VAL A 93 -6.70 8.45 -11.65
N GLY A 94 -7.89 8.07 -12.11
CA GLY A 94 -8.78 8.94 -12.88
C GLY A 94 -9.24 10.16 -12.08
N ALA A 95 -9.72 9.97 -10.84
CA ALA A 95 -10.20 11.05 -9.99
C ALA A 95 -9.09 12.06 -9.66
N LEU A 96 -7.89 11.57 -9.33
CA LEU A 96 -6.74 12.43 -9.08
C LEU A 96 -6.30 13.19 -10.34
N THR A 97 -6.38 12.54 -11.52
CA THR A 97 -6.03 13.15 -12.79
C THR A 97 -7.02 14.27 -13.15
N ASP A 98 -8.33 14.01 -13.04
CA ASP A 98 -9.36 15.03 -13.26
C ASP A 98 -9.14 16.25 -12.33
N ALA A 99 -8.95 16.00 -11.04
CA ALA A 99 -8.73 17.05 -10.06
C ALA A 99 -7.43 17.85 -10.33
N PHE A 100 -6.34 17.17 -10.68
CA PHE A 100 -5.06 17.79 -10.97
C PHE A 100 -5.14 18.77 -12.15
N PHE A 101 -5.96 18.46 -13.18
CA PHE A 101 -6.21 19.34 -14.32
C PHE A 101 -7.34 20.34 -14.07
N GLY A 102 -7.78 20.54 -12.84
CA GLY A 102 -8.74 21.57 -12.44
C GLY A 102 -10.19 21.11 -12.34
N GLY A 103 -10.46 19.81 -12.55
CA GLY A 103 -11.76 19.19 -12.31
C GLY A 103 -12.06 19.03 -10.82
N THR A 104 -13.14 18.33 -10.50
CA THR A 104 -13.62 18.10 -9.13
C THR A 104 -13.19 16.74 -8.55
N GLY A 105 -12.47 15.94 -9.31
CA GLY A 105 -12.13 14.56 -8.98
C GLY A 105 -13.28 13.60 -9.18
N ARG A 106 -13.97 13.75 -10.33
CA ARG A 106 -15.07 12.86 -10.75
C ARG A 106 -14.59 11.47 -11.11
N ASP A 107 -15.56 10.55 -11.15
CA ASP A 107 -15.35 9.23 -11.70
C ASP A 107 -15.02 9.31 -13.20
N VAL A 108 -13.77 9.02 -13.53
CA VAL A 108 -13.30 8.85 -14.90
C VAL A 108 -13.36 7.37 -15.23
N ARG A 109 -14.41 6.97 -15.96
CA ARG A 109 -14.58 5.55 -16.33
C ARG A 109 -13.58 5.17 -17.41
N HIS A 110 -12.74 4.21 -17.10
CA HIS A 110 -11.90 3.56 -18.09
C HIS A 110 -12.74 2.48 -18.81
N ALA A 111 -12.64 2.43 -20.13
CA ALA A 111 -13.24 1.33 -20.89
C ALA A 111 -12.60 0.01 -20.47
N ALA A 112 -13.37 -1.07 -20.50
CA ALA A 112 -12.86 -2.40 -20.18
C ALA A 112 -11.64 -2.72 -21.09
N GLY A 113 -10.51 -3.06 -20.48
CA GLY A 113 -9.25 -3.33 -21.19
C GLY A 113 -8.47 -2.10 -21.66
N ALA A 114 -8.92 -0.88 -21.34
CA ALA A 114 -8.15 0.32 -21.62
C ALA A 114 -6.90 0.37 -20.73
N GLU A 115 -5.81 0.88 -21.27
CA GLU A 115 -4.60 1.17 -20.51
C GLU A 115 -4.68 2.59 -19.93
N LEU A 116 -3.91 2.84 -18.88
CA LEU A 116 -3.72 4.19 -18.35
C LEU A 116 -2.98 5.05 -19.39
N THR A 117 -3.46 6.27 -19.59
CA THR A 117 -2.81 7.24 -20.47
C THR A 117 -1.44 7.67 -19.93
N PRO A 118 -0.55 8.21 -20.77
CA PRO A 118 0.74 8.75 -20.30
C PRO A 118 0.60 9.84 -19.23
N GLY A 119 -0.47 10.63 -19.26
CA GLY A 119 -0.79 11.64 -18.24
C GLY A 119 -1.13 11.01 -16.89
N GLU A 120 -1.98 9.99 -16.91
CA GLU A 120 -2.35 9.21 -15.72
C GLU A 120 -1.15 8.48 -15.11
N TRP A 121 -0.28 7.92 -15.94
CA TRP A 121 0.96 7.29 -15.47
C TRP A 121 1.89 8.29 -14.77
N ARG A 122 2.04 9.50 -15.32
CA ARG A 122 2.85 10.56 -14.68
C ARG A 122 2.27 10.94 -13.31
N LEU A 123 0.95 11.06 -13.21
CA LEU A 123 0.32 11.38 -11.94
C LEU A 123 0.38 10.22 -10.95
N ALA A 124 0.14 8.99 -11.40
CA ALA A 124 0.29 7.80 -10.56
C ALA A 124 1.72 7.70 -10.00
N THR A 125 2.74 7.93 -10.82
CA THR A 125 4.14 7.97 -10.37
C THR A 125 4.34 9.04 -9.29
N LYS A 126 3.78 10.24 -9.48
CA LYS A 126 3.85 11.31 -8.48
C LYS A 126 3.17 10.92 -7.17
N CYS A 127 2.02 10.26 -7.24
CA CYS A 127 1.34 9.74 -6.05
C CYS A 127 2.17 8.67 -5.33
N PHE A 128 2.83 7.77 -6.07
CA PHE A 128 3.74 6.79 -5.47
C PHE A 128 4.93 7.43 -4.76
N GLU A 129 5.53 8.48 -5.33
CA GLU A 129 6.58 9.26 -4.68
C GLU A 129 6.10 9.86 -3.35
N LEU A 130 4.89 10.41 -3.31
CA LEU A 130 4.26 10.91 -2.09
C LEU A 130 4.02 9.78 -1.08
N CYS A 131 3.51 8.63 -1.52
CA CYS A 131 3.33 7.45 -0.66
C CYS A 131 4.65 7.00 -0.04
N VAL A 132 5.73 6.94 -0.82
CA VAL A 132 7.06 6.55 -0.34
C VAL A 132 7.59 7.54 0.69
N ALA A 133 7.46 8.84 0.45
CA ALA A 133 7.88 9.88 1.40
C ALA A 133 7.13 9.77 2.73
N GLU A 134 5.81 9.54 2.67
CA GLU A 134 4.98 9.40 3.86
C GLU A 134 5.22 8.07 4.60
N LEU A 135 5.48 6.98 3.89
CA LEU A 135 5.88 5.70 4.52
C LEU A 135 7.17 5.88 5.32
N ARG A 136 8.18 6.52 4.76
CA ARG A 136 9.44 6.83 5.48
C ARG A 136 9.18 7.64 6.74
N THR A 137 8.37 8.69 6.62
CA THR A 137 8.02 9.57 7.75
C THR A 137 7.22 8.82 8.82
N ALA A 138 6.23 8.04 8.42
CA ALA A 138 5.38 7.30 9.36
C ALA A 138 6.15 6.22 10.13
N TRP A 139 7.08 5.53 9.47
CA TRP A 139 7.91 4.47 10.07
C TRP A 139 9.09 4.98 10.89
N SER A 140 9.48 6.24 10.75
CA SER A 140 10.70 6.82 11.36
C SER A 140 10.78 6.64 12.89
N SER A 141 9.65 6.53 13.57
CA SER A 141 9.59 6.33 15.03
C SER A 141 9.84 4.87 15.46
N VAL A 142 9.83 3.92 14.54
CA VAL A 142 10.00 2.48 14.82
C VAL A 142 11.29 1.97 14.18
N VAL A 143 11.48 2.24 12.91
CA VAL A 143 12.68 1.88 12.16
C VAL A 143 12.91 2.92 11.07
N PRO A 144 14.16 3.33 10.78
CA PRO A 144 14.46 4.19 9.66
C PRO A 144 14.24 3.44 8.34
N LEU A 145 12.98 3.46 7.88
CA LEU A 145 12.57 2.73 6.68
C LEU A 145 13.03 3.48 5.44
N GLU A 146 13.83 2.84 4.62
CA GLU A 146 14.11 3.26 3.24
C GLU A 146 13.21 2.50 2.30
N VAL A 147 12.49 3.23 1.47
CA VAL A 147 11.62 2.67 0.43
C VAL A 147 12.15 3.13 -0.92
N GLU A 148 12.53 2.18 -1.75
CA GLU A 148 13.02 2.43 -3.11
C GLU A 148 11.98 1.97 -4.12
N LEU A 149 11.64 2.86 -5.04
CA LEU A 149 10.79 2.54 -6.19
C LEU A 149 11.61 1.72 -7.20
N VAL A 150 11.18 0.51 -7.54
CA VAL A 150 11.93 -0.41 -8.40
C VAL A 150 11.43 -0.36 -9.83
N ARG A 151 10.14 -0.63 -10.04
CA ARG A 151 9.51 -0.66 -11.36
C ARG A 151 8.02 -0.44 -11.30
N LEU A 152 7.49 0.09 -12.40
CA LEU A 152 6.05 0.26 -12.65
C LEU A 152 5.52 -0.95 -13.43
N GLU A 153 4.29 -1.35 -13.13
CA GLU A 153 3.56 -2.39 -13.83
C GLU A 153 2.10 -1.97 -14.05
N SER A 154 1.54 -2.31 -15.19
CA SER A 154 0.12 -2.11 -15.49
C SER A 154 -0.70 -3.38 -15.31
N ASN A 155 -0.04 -4.53 -15.38
CA ASN A 155 -0.66 -5.83 -15.26
C ASN A 155 -0.20 -6.53 -13.97
N PRO A 156 -1.14 -6.88 -13.07
CA PRO A 156 -0.83 -7.58 -11.83
C PRO A 156 -0.04 -8.88 -12.02
N GLN A 157 -0.20 -9.57 -13.16
CA GLN A 157 0.51 -10.81 -13.44
C GLN A 157 2.04 -10.63 -13.55
N PHE A 158 2.50 -9.44 -13.91
CA PHE A 158 3.93 -9.12 -13.99
C PHE A 158 4.50 -8.54 -12.69
N ALA A 159 3.65 -8.30 -11.71
CA ALA A 159 4.05 -7.77 -10.41
C ALA A 159 4.40 -8.87 -9.38
N ALA A 160 4.83 -10.05 -9.84
CA ALA A 160 5.23 -11.13 -8.95
C ALA A 160 6.51 -10.75 -8.17
N ILE A 161 6.38 -10.62 -6.85
CA ILE A 161 7.46 -10.26 -5.93
C ILE A 161 7.81 -11.37 -4.94
N VAL A 162 6.89 -12.31 -4.75
CA VAL A 162 7.00 -13.47 -3.85
C VAL A 162 6.25 -14.65 -4.45
N PRO A 163 6.48 -15.89 -3.96
CA PRO A 163 5.67 -17.05 -4.37
C PRO A 163 4.17 -16.85 -4.12
N ALA A 164 3.33 -17.44 -4.95
CA ALA A 164 1.87 -17.31 -4.91
C ALA A 164 1.25 -17.64 -3.54
N SER A 165 1.83 -18.58 -2.80
CA SER A 165 1.39 -18.99 -1.47
C SER A 165 1.91 -18.13 -0.32
N ALA A 166 2.80 -17.16 -0.59
CA ALA A 166 3.41 -16.34 0.45
C ALA A 166 2.37 -15.53 1.21
N PRO A 167 2.44 -15.51 2.57
CA PRO A 167 1.52 -14.71 3.37
C PRO A 167 1.88 -13.22 3.28
N MET A 168 0.87 -12.42 3.00
CA MET A 168 0.96 -10.97 2.83
C MET A 168 0.14 -10.26 3.90
N LEU A 169 0.64 -9.12 4.36
CA LEU A 169 -0.15 -8.09 4.99
C LEU A 169 -0.66 -7.16 3.89
N VAL A 170 -1.98 -7.08 3.74
CA VAL A 170 -2.64 -6.22 2.76
C VAL A 170 -3.36 -5.13 3.52
N ARG A 171 -3.01 -3.87 3.27
CA ARG A 171 -3.69 -2.72 3.86
C ARG A 171 -4.26 -1.84 2.77
N ARG A 172 -5.51 -1.43 2.96
CA ARG A 172 -6.24 -0.62 2.00
C ARG A 172 -6.57 0.74 2.58
N PHE A 173 -6.42 1.76 1.76
CA PHE A 173 -6.83 3.12 2.06
C PHE A 173 -7.84 3.56 1.02
N ARG A 174 -9.04 3.88 1.49
CA ARG A 174 -10.05 4.53 0.66
C ARG A 174 -9.70 6.00 0.55
N ILE A 175 -9.60 6.49 -0.69
CA ILE A 175 -9.28 7.88 -0.98
C ILE A 175 -10.44 8.47 -1.75
N SER A 176 -11.03 9.54 -1.22
CA SER A 176 -12.23 10.17 -1.77
C SER A 176 -11.99 11.64 -2.07
N LEU A 177 -12.37 12.00 -3.28
CA LEU A 177 -12.61 13.35 -3.75
C LEU A 177 -14.13 13.47 -4.02
N GLU A 178 -14.58 13.83 -5.23
CA GLU A 178 -15.96 13.60 -5.66
C GLU A 178 -16.20 12.12 -5.96
N ALA A 179 -15.25 11.48 -6.65
CA ALA A 179 -15.19 10.02 -6.77
C ALA A 179 -14.32 9.40 -5.68
N THR A 180 -14.46 8.09 -5.51
CA THR A 180 -13.71 7.30 -4.54
C THR A 180 -12.92 6.21 -5.24
N GLY A 181 -11.66 6.06 -4.86
CA GLY A 181 -10.79 4.98 -5.28
C GLY A 181 -9.97 4.42 -4.13
N GLU A 182 -9.05 3.52 -4.43
CA GLU A 182 -8.30 2.77 -3.43
C GLU A 182 -6.79 2.78 -3.71
N LEU A 183 -6.04 3.02 -2.64
CA LEU A 183 -4.62 2.69 -2.55
C LEU A 183 -4.47 1.42 -1.73
N THR A 184 -3.80 0.42 -2.28
CA THR A 184 -3.48 -0.82 -1.57
C THR A 184 -1.98 -0.96 -1.36
N LEU A 185 -1.58 -1.29 -0.13
CA LEU A 185 -0.22 -1.66 0.24
C LEU A 185 -0.15 -3.16 0.46
N LEU A 186 0.78 -3.85 -0.21
CA LEU A 186 1.05 -5.28 0.00
C LEU A 186 2.48 -5.43 0.52
N LEU A 187 2.62 -6.02 1.70
CA LEU A 187 3.90 -6.28 2.35
C LEU A 187 3.99 -7.76 2.74
N PRO A 188 5.04 -8.49 2.36
CA PRO A 188 5.26 -9.85 2.82
C PRO A 188 5.39 -9.90 4.35
N LEU A 189 4.68 -10.82 5.01
CA LEU A 189 4.78 -10.97 6.48
C LEU A 189 6.20 -11.31 6.94
N ALA A 190 6.95 -12.06 6.14
CA ALA A 190 8.35 -12.38 6.42
C ALA A 190 9.23 -11.12 6.55
N GLY A 191 8.91 -10.02 5.85
CA GLY A 191 9.61 -8.76 5.99
C GLY A 191 9.39 -8.10 7.35
N LEU A 192 8.22 -8.27 7.95
CA LEU A 192 7.90 -7.71 9.26
C LEU A 192 8.62 -8.43 10.41
N ASP A 193 9.06 -9.67 10.21
CA ASP A 193 9.82 -10.43 11.24
C ASP A 193 11.21 -9.83 11.46
N ALA A 194 11.74 -9.05 10.51
CA ALA A 194 13.00 -8.34 10.64
C ALA A 194 12.91 -7.10 11.57
N VAL A 195 11.70 -6.63 11.89
CA VAL A 195 11.46 -5.54 12.84
C VAL A 195 11.23 -6.16 14.22
N ARG A 196 12.33 -6.43 14.92
CA ARG A 196 12.34 -6.91 16.30
C ARG A 196 12.68 -5.80 17.27
#